data_4b37335bded1c81686f57354ca9136ef
#
_entry.id   4b37335bded1c81686f57354ca9136ef
#
_cell.length_a   1.000
_cell.length_b   1.000
_cell.length_c   1.000
_cell.angle_alpha   90.00
_cell.angle_beta   90.00
_cell.angle_gamma   90.00
#
_symmetry.space_group_name_H-M   'P 1'
#
loop_
_entity.id
_entity.type
_entity.pdbx_description
1 polymer ?
#
loop_
_entity_poly.entity_id
_entity_poly.type
_entity_poly.pdbx_seq_one_letter_code
_entity_poly.pdbx_strand_id
1 'polypeptide(L)'
;STMAYAMEECAKAGKKFVVFDRPNPIGGLMEGPLLRQEQASFIGLYPVPLRHGLTIGEYAIYINDTQKLGLDLTVIPMKGWQRKMYWQDTGLPWVGTSPQIPTAATALYYVTTGILGDY
;
A
#
# COMPACT_ATOMS: atom_id res chain seq x y z
N SER A 1 1.57 -6.84 -2.13
CA SER A 1 2.12 -8.19 -1.91
C SER A 1 3.55 -8.34 -2.41
N THR A 2 3.90 -7.89 -3.63
CA THR A 2 5.27 -8.00 -4.17
C THR A 2 6.32 -7.39 -3.25
N MET A 3 6.07 -6.18 -2.72
CA MET A 3 6.99 -5.55 -1.76
C MET A 3 7.15 -6.41 -0.50
N ALA A 4 6.07 -6.98 0.03
CA ALA A 4 6.12 -7.81 1.23
C ALA A 4 7.01 -9.04 1.03
N TYR A 5 6.84 -9.76 -0.05
CA TYR A 5 7.71 -10.90 -0.37
C TYR A 5 9.18 -10.50 -0.54
N ALA A 6 9.43 -9.37 -1.22
CA ALA A 6 10.80 -8.87 -1.34
C ALA A 6 11.41 -8.50 0.03
N MET A 7 10.62 -7.93 0.95
CA MET A 7 11.04 -7.63 2.31
C MET A 7 11.38 -8.92 3.09
N GLU A 8 10.53 -9.95 3.00
CA GLU A 8 10.76 -11.24 3.64
C GLU A 8 12.06 -11.88 3.16
N GLU A 9 12.30 -11.90 1.86
CA GLU A 9 13.55 -12.46 1.30
C GLU A 9 14.79 -11.63 1.67
N CYS A 10 14.68 -10.30 1.70
CA CYS A 10 15.77 -9.44 2.18
C CYS A 10 16.07 -9.68 3.66
N ALA A 11 15.04 -9.86 4.49
CA ALA A 11 15.24 -10.19 5.91
C ALA A 11 15.97 -11.52 6.08
N LYS A 12 15.53 -12.58 5.38
CA LYS A 12 16.20 -13.89 5.39
C LYS A 12 17.67 -13.82 4.93
N ALA A 13 17.94 -12.98 3.95
CA ALA A 13 19.27 -12.79 3.38
C ALA A 13 20.14 -11.79 4.16
N GLY A 14 19.64 -11.17 5.23
CA GLY A 14 20.34 -10.14 6.00
C GLY A 14 20.65 -8.89 5.18
N LYS A 15 19.80 -8.55 4.22
CA LYS A 15 19.98 -7.40 3.32
C LYS A 15 19.16 -6.21 3.77
N LYS A 16 19.73 -5.01 3.57
CA LYS A 16 19.00 -3.76 3.77
C LYS A 16 17.90 -3.60 2.71
N PHE A 17 16.75 -3.05 3.14
CA PHE A 17 15.65 -2.71 2.25
C PHE A 17 15.34 -1.22 2.34
N VAL A 18 15.28 -0.53 1.22
CA VAL A 18 15.00 0.91 1.18
C VAL A 18 13.71 1.15 0.40
N VAL A 19 12.79 1.88 1.02
CA VAL A 19 11.53 2.29 0.40
C VAL A 19 11.54 3.81 0.19
N PHE A 20 11.41 4.24 -1.06
CA PHE A 20 11.11 5.63 -1.37
C PHE A 20 9.59 5.81 -1.26
N ASP A 21 9.15 6.53 -0.24
CA ASP A 21 7.73 6.67 0.03
C ASP A 21 6.99 7.45 -1.07
N ARG A 22 5.73 7.12 -1.29
CA ARG A 22 4.86 7.72 -2.31
C ARG A 22 3.49 8.04 -1.73
N PRO A 23 2.80 9.07 -2.25
CA PRO A 23 1.43 9.39 -1.82
C PRO A 23 0.49 8.20 -2.01
N ASN A 24 -0.37 7.95 -1.02
CA ASN A 24 -1.51 7.08 -1.26
C ASN A 24 -2.51 7.85 -2.14
N PRO A 25 -2.87 7.36 -3.34
CA PRO A 25 -3.69 8.12 -4.28
C PRO A 25 -5.12 8.40 -3.78
N ILE A 26 -5.60 7.61 -2.84
CA ILE A 26 -6.94 7.73 -2.26
C ILE A 26 -6.92 8.30 -0.84
N GLY A 27 -5.80 8.96 -0.46
CA GLY A 27 -5.65 9.63 0.83
C GLY A 27 -5.44 8.68 2.00
N GLY A 28 -5.47 9.23 3.21
CA GLY A 28 -5.15 8.53 4.45
C GLY A 28 -6.35 8.09 5.27
N LEU A 29 -7.56 8.06 4.71
CA LEU A 29 -8.73 7.51 5.39
C LEU A 29 -8.64 5.99 5.48
N MET A 30 -9.10 5.46 6.60
CA MET A 30 -9.13 4.03 6.87
C MET A 30 -10.60 3.58 6.95
N GLU A 31 -11.00 2.68 6.03
CA GLU A 31 -12.40 2.27 5.87
C GLU A 31 -12.51 0.81 5.42
N GLY A 32 -13.62 0.19 5.77
CA GLY A 32 -13.95 -1.18 5.39
C GLY A 32 -13.51 -2.24 6.40
N PRO A 33 -13.88 -3.49 6.17
CA PRO A 33 -13.53 -4.60 7.05
C PRO A 33 -12.04 -4.93 6.99
N LEU A 34 -11.52 -5.49 8.07
CA LEU A 34 -10.19 -6.09 8.09
C LEU A 34 -10.19 -7.42 7.31
N LEU A 35 -9.10 -7.68 6.60
CA LEU A 35 -8.87 -8.99 6.02
C LEU A 35 -8.77 -10.03 7.14
N ARG A 36 -9.53 -11.11 7.04
CA ARG A 36 -9.37 -12.27 7.90
C ARG A 36 -8.17 -13.09 7.44
N GLN A 37 -7.36 -13.54 8.38
CA GLN A 37 -6.11 -14.26 8.06
C GLN A 37 -6.34 -15.54 7.27
N GLU A 38 -7.45 -16.23 7.51
CA GLU A 38 -7.83 -17.43 6.75
C GLU A 38 -8.19 -17.17 5.29
N GLN A 39 -8.40 -15.91 4.94
CA GLN A 39 -8.67 -15.45 3.57
C GLN A 39 -7.45 -14.77 2.92
N ALA A 40 -6.29 -14.84 3.58
CA ALA A 40 -5.08 -14.24 3.05
C ALA A 40 -4.70 -14.87 1.69
N SER A 41 -4.32 -14.01 0.75
CA SER A 41 -3.93 -14.40 -0.61
C SER A 41 -2.87 -13.44 -1.15
N PHE A 42 -2.39 -13.69 -2.36
CA PHE A 42 -1.48 -12.74 -3.01
C PHE A 42 -2.08 -11.33 -3.15
N ILE A 43 -3.40 -11.20 -3.28
CA ILE A 43 -4.07 -9.90 -3.39
C ILE A 43 -4.11 -9.18 -2.03
N GLY A 44 -4.32 -9.93 -0.95
CA GLY A 44 -4.32 -9.40 0.42
C GLY A 44 -3.60 -10.35 1.37
N LEU A 45 -2.43 -9.95 1.88
CA LEU A 45 -1.58 -10.80 2.73
C LEU A 45 -1.80 -10.56 4.23
N TYR A 46 -2.09 -9.33 4.63
CA TYR A 46 -2.08 -8.93 6.03
C TYR A 46 -3.40 -8.28 6.45
N PRO A 47 -3.74 -8.31 7.76
CA PRO A 47 -5.00 -7.82 8.29
C PRO A 47 -5.05 -6.29 8.30
N VAL A 48 -5.22 -5.70 7.13
CA VAL A 48 -5.49 -4.27 6.95
C VAL A 48 -6.89 -4.07 6.39
N PRO A 49 -7.54 -2.92 6.65
CA PRO A 49 -8.81 -2.59 6.01
C PRO A 49 -8.67 -2.53 4.49
N LEU A 50 -9.77 -2.71 3.77
CA LEU A 50 -9.81 -2.61 2.31
C LEU A 50 -9.24 -1.25 1.84
N ARG A 51 -9.63 -0.17 2.50
CA ARG A 51 -9.00 1.15 2.35
C ARG A 51 -8.15 1.38 3.59
N HIS A 52 -6.87 1.06 3.52
CA HIS A 52 -5.99 1.06 4.68
C HIS A 52 -5.38 2.43 5.01
N GLY A 53 -5.45 3.41 4.10
CA GLY A 53 -4.94 4.77 4.31
C GLY A 53 -3.43 4.91 4.49
N LEU A 54 -2.66 3.84 4.41
CA LEU A 54 -1.21 3.86 4.56
C LEU A 54 -0.53 4.26 3.25
N THR A 55 0.59 4.98 3.35
CA THR A 55 1.53 5.10 2.24
C THR A 55 2.32 3.80 2.08
N ILE A 56 3.05 3.65 0.98
CA ILE A 56 3.84 2.44 0.76
C ILE A 56 4.95 2.29 1.82
N GLY A 57 5.55 3.40 2.27
CA GLY A 57 6.54 3.40 3.35
C GLY A 57 5.93 3.03 4.69
N GLU A 58 4.77 3.59 5.04
CA GLU A 58 4.03 3.23 6.26
C GLU A 58 3.63 1.75 6.24
N TYR A 59 3.21 1.24 5.08
CA TYR A 59 2.87 -0.17 4.93
C TYR A 59 4.08 -1.08 5.09
N ALA A 60 5.26 -0.66 4.61
CA ALA A 60 6.50 -1.41 4.84
C ALA A 60 6.87 -1.47 6.34
N ILE A 61 6.74 -0.35 7.06
CA ILE A 61 6.94 -0.32 8.52
C ILE A 61 5.96 -1.27 9.20
N TYR A 62 4.68 -1.17 8.86
CA TYR A 62 3.63 -2.03 9.43
C TYR A 62 3.95 -3.52 9.23
N ILE A 63 4.39 -3.92 8.05
CA ILE A 63 4.77 -5.32 7.76
C ILE A 63 5.97 -5.73 8.62
N ASN A 64 7.03 -4.93 8.63
CA ASN A 64 8.24 -5.25 9.38
C ASN A 64 7.95 -5.47 10.87
N ASP A 65 7.12 -4.60 11.44
CA ASP A 65 6.77 -4.66 12.86
C ASP A 65 5.81 -5.81 13.19
N THR A 66 4.72 -5.94 12.44
CA THR A 66 3.66 -6.93 12.74
C THR A 66 4.09 -8.34 12.44
N GLN A 67 4.89 -8.54 11.38
CA GLN A 67 5.42 -9.86 11.02
C GLN A 67 6.76 -10.15 11.71
N LYS A 68 7.29 -9.20 12.49
CA LYS A 68 8.57 -9.35 13.22
C LYS A 68 9.72 -9.79 12.31
N LEU A 69 9.80 -9.20 11.12
CA LEU A 69 10.79 -9.61 10.12
C LEU A 69 12.23 -9.31 10.57
N GLY A 70 12.43 -8.33 11.46
CA GLY A 70 13.76 -7.88 11.86
C GLY A 70 14.59 -7.30 10.70
N LEU A 71 13.90 -6.80 9.67
CA LEU A 71 14.52 -6.27 8.46
C LEU A 71 15.18 -4.92 8.74
N ASP A 72 16.41 -4.73 8.26
CA ASP A 72 17.06 -3.41 8.20
C ASP A 72 16.35 -2.55 7.15
N LEU A 73 15.24 -1.92 7.59
CA LEU A 73 14.36 -1.12 6.76
C LEU A 73 14.67 0.37 6.89
N THR A 74 14.86 1.02 5.76
CA THR A 74 14.93 2.49 5.68
C THR A 74 13.81 3.01 4.81
N VAL A 75 12.96 3.89 5.34
CA VAL A 75 11.95 4.61 4.56
C VAL A 75 12.40 6.04 4.34
N ILE A 76 12.48 6.45 3.08
CA ILE A 76 12.77 7.83 2.69
C ILE A 76 11.43 8.56 2.59
N PRO A 77 11.14 9.49 3.51
CA PRO A 77 9.83 10.13 3.58
C PRO A 77 9.59 11.10 2.43
N MET A 78 8.33 11.28 2.09
CA MET A 78 7.89 12.35 1.18
C MET A 78 8.00 13.73 1.85
N LYS A 79 8.18 14.76 1.02
CA LYS A 79 8.08 16.17 1.46
C LYS A 79 6.71 16.73 1.07
N GLY A 80 6.05 17.41 2.01
CA GLY A 80 4.83 18.17 1.75
C GLY A 80 3.54 17.37 1.65
N TRP A 81 3.58 16.04 1.61
CA TRP A 81 2.36 15.23 1.64
C TRP A 81 1.68 15.30 3.00
N GLN A 82 0.36 15.35 2.97
CA GLN A 82 -0.49 15.30 4.16
C GLN A 82 -1.53 14.20 4.01
N ARG A 83 -1.91 13.57 5.09
CA ARG A 83 -2.86 12.42 5.12
C ARG A 83 -4.22 12.71 4.47
N LYS A 84 -4.67 13.97 4.49
CA LYS A 84 -5.92 14.41 3.84
C LYS A 84 -5.86 14.56 2.33
N MET A 85 -4.63 14.53 1.75
CA MET A 85 -4.42 14.74 0.32
C MET A 85 -4.81 13.49 -0.47
N TYR A 86 -5.56 13.71 -1.53
CA TYR A 86 -5.71 12.78 -2.64
C TYR A 86 -4.63 13.01 -3.69
N TRP A 87 -4.53 12.15 -4.71
CA TRP A 87 -3.48 12.27 -5.73
C TRP A 87 -3.46 13.64 -6.41
N GLN A 88 -4.62 14.15 -6.78
CA GLN A 88 -4.75 15.45 -7.47
C GLN A 88 -4.24 16.63 -6.64
N ASP A 89 -4.27 16.51 -5.31
CA ASP A 89 -3.79 17.58 -4.42
C ASP A 89 -2.26 17.63 -4.37
N THR A 90 -1.59 16.61 -4.86
CA THR A 90 -0.12 16.53 -4.87
C THR A 90 0.53 17.30 -6.02
N GLY A 91 -0.24 17.64 -7.06
CA GLY A 91 0.28 18.23 -8.29
C GLY A 91 1.13 17.28 -9.15
N LEU A 92 1.25 16.01 -8.78
CA LEU A 92 2.01 15.02 -9.53
C LEU A 92 1.20 14.51 -10.73
N PRO A 93 1.86 14.23 -11.89
CA PRO A 93 1.19 13.62 -13.02
C PRO A 93 0.76 12.19 -12.67
N TRP A 94 -0.45 11.81 -13.09
CA TRP A 94 -0.90 10.43 -12.96
C TRP A 94 -0.32 9.59 -14.09
N VAL A 95 0.25 8.46 -13.72
CA VAL A 95 0.64 7.41 -14.65
C VAL A 95 -0.28 6.23 -14.40
N GLY A 96 -1.01 5.78 -15.41
CA GLY A 96 -1.95 4.65 -15.28
C GLY A 96 -1.25 3.42 -14.71
N THR A 97 -1.78 2.90 -13.61
CA THR A 97 -1.18 1.76 -12.90
C THR A 97 -1.63 0.42 -13.45
N SER A 98 -2.79 0.38 -14.12
CA SER A 98 -3.28 -0.77 -14.87
C SER A 98 -4.29 -0.30 -15.94
N PRO A 99 -4.67 -1.16 -16.91
CA PRO A 99 -5.72 -0.83 -17.87
C PRO A 99 -7.05 -0.42 -17.21
N GLN A 100 -7.37 -0.99 -16.04
CA GLN A 100 -8.59 -0.70 -15.28
C GLN A 100 -8.45 0.54 -14.38
N ILE A 101 -7.23 1.06 -14.19
CA ILE A 101 -6.98 2.25 -13.36
C ILE A 101 -6.23 3.32 -14.18
N PRO A 102 -6.86 3.86 -15.23
CA PRO A 102 -6.23 4.85 -16.11
C PRO A 102 -6.11 6.23 -15.47
N THR A 103 -6.90 6.55 -14.46
CA THR A 103 -6.91 7.86 -13.78
C THR A 103 -6.86 7.70 -12.25
N ALA A 104 -6.44 8.75 -11.55
CA ALA A 104 -6.47 8.78 -10.08
C ALA A 104 -7.89 8.63 -9.51
N ALA A 105 -8.91 9.16 -10.18
CA ALA A 105 -10.30 8.99 -9.79
C ALA A 105 -10.73 7.51 -9.83
N THR A 106 -10.28 6.77 -10.84
CA THR A 106 -10.58 5.34 -10.96
C THR A 106 -10.03 4.55 -9.76
N ALA A 107 -8.86 4.94 -9.22
CA ALA A 107 -8.30 4.31 -8.02
C ALA A 107 -9.24 4.45 -6.80
N LEU A 108 -9.93 5.57 -6.67
CA LEU A 108 -10.92 5.78 -5.60
C LEU A 108 -12.15 4.88 -5.79
N TYR A 109 -12.68 4.79 -7.01
CA TYR A 109 -13.84 3.94 -7.30
C TYR A 109 -13.51 2.45 -7.17
N TYR A 110 -12.28 2.06 -7.41
CA TYR A 110 -11.84 0.67 -7.32
C TYR A 110 -12.03 0.06 -5.92
N VAL A 111 -12.03 0.87 -4.87
CA VAL A 111 -12.32 0.41 -3.49
C VAL A 111 -13.68 -0.28 -3.39
N THR A 112 -14.67 0.18 -4.16
CA THR A 112 -16.02 -0.43 -4.19
C THR A 112 -16.18 -1.41 -5.34
N THR A 113 -15.68 -1.08 -6.52
CA THR A 113 -15.88 -1.90 -7.72
C THR A 113 -14.97 -3.12 -7.78
N GLY A 114 -13.80 -3.09 -7.13
CA GLY A 114 -12.90 -4.23 -7.07
C GLY A 114 -13.49 -5.47 -6.39
N ILE A 115 -14.49 -5.27 -5.52
CA ILE A 115 -15.23 -6.38 -4.89
C ILE A 115 -16.18 -7.05 -5.90
N LEU A 116 -16.61 -6.31 -6.91
CA LEU A 116 -17.58 -6.76 -7.92
C LEU A 116 -16.89 -7.32 -9.18
N GLY A 117 -15.59 -7.20 -9.28
CA GLY A 117 -14.84 -7.50 -10.50
C GLY A 117 -14.61 -8.99 -10.80
N ASP A 118 -14.94 -9.86 -9.87
CA ASP A 118 -14.78 -11.32 -10.00
C ASP A 118 -16.09 -12.06 -10.33
N TYR A 119 -17.14 -11.34 -10.79
CA TYR A 119 -18.43 -11.91 -11.18
C TYR A 119 -18.69 -11.74 -12.67
#